data_9797d4a84f9ff2e1b0febc6847b74184
#
_entry.id   9797d4a84f9ff2e1b0febc6847b74184
#
_cell.length_a   1.000
_cell.length_b   1.000
_cell.length_c   1.000
_cell.angle_alpha   90.00
_cell.angle_beta   90.00
_cell.angle_gamma   90.00
#
_symmetry.space_group_name_H-M   'P 1'
#
loop_
_entity.id
_entity.type
_entity.pdbx_description
1 polymer ?
#
loop_
_entity_poly.entity_id
_entity_poly.type
_entity_poly.pdbx_seq_one_letter_code
_entity_poly.pdbx_strand_id
1 'polypeptide(L)'
;MSSFTFADATFNVNDIPEDLLVDHAFECVGGAASQSAINQMIDHIQPEGTMSILGVSEYPVPINTRMILEKGLRMFGSSRSGREDFERTVALYQSNPEIINYLSNIVGAQVPIREIKDMNRAFELDNQKNMGKTIMIWDK
;
A
#
# COMPACT_ATOMS: atom_id res chain seq x y z
N MET A 1 11.14 -1.42 -14.33
CA MET A 1 10.68 -1.22 -12.93
C MET A 1 11.76 -0.45 -12.20
N SER A 2 11.45 0.74 -11.66
CA SER A 2 12.40 1.43 -10.80
C SER A 2 12.47 0.64 -9.49
N SER A 3 13.61 0.03 -9.22
CA SER A 3 13.87 -0.62 -7.93
C SER A 3 13.94 0.47 -6.87
N PHE A 4 13.08 0.43 -5.88
CA PHE A 4 13.26 1.23 -4.69
C PHE A 4 14.49 0.70 -3.96
N THR A 5 15.47 1.58 -3.72
CA THR A 5 16.79 1.19 -3.18
C THR A 5 16.77 0.67 -1.73
N PHE A 6 15.62 0.73 -1.05
CA PHE A 6 15.42 0.21 0.31
C PHE A 6 14.69 -1.15 0.36
N ALA A 7 14.26 -1.68 -0.78
CA ALA A 7 13.69 -3.02 -0.85
C ALA A 7 14.79 -4.02 -1.18
N ASP A 8 14.93 -5.08 -0.38
CA ASP A 8 15.91 -6.14 -0.61
C ASP A 8 15.60 -6.92 -1.88
N ALA A 9 14.31 -7.15 -2.15
CA ALA A 9 13.84 -7.80 -3.36
C ALA A 9 12.46 -7.29 -3.78
N THR A 10 12.19 -7.44 -5.08
CA THR A 10 10.88 -7.14 -5.67
C THR A 10 10.49 -8.28 -6.58
N PHE A 11 9.33 -8.86 -6.37
CA PHE A 11 8.82 -9.99 -7.13
C PHE A 11 7.53 -9.62 -7.88
N ASN A 12 7.34 -10.24 -9.03
CA ASN A 12 6.02 -10.31 -9.61
C ASN A 12 5.18 -11.30 -8.78
N VAL A 13 3.88 -11.09 -8.69
CA VAL A 13 2.95 -11.92 -7.91
C VAL A 13 3.03 -13.42 -8.26
N ASN A 14 3.40 -13.77 -9.49
CA ASN A 14 3.53 -15.15 -9.94
C ASN A 14 4.94 -15.71 -9.80
N ASP A 15 5.91 -14.91 -9.38
CA ASP A 15 7.34 -15.26 -9.38
C ASP A 15 7.94 -15.18 -7.97
N ILE A 16 7.11 -15.20 -6.93
CA ILE A 16 7.58 -15.21 -5.54
C ILE A 16 8.17 -16.61 -5.26
N PRO A 17 9.42 -16.69 -4.74
CA PRO A 17 10.02 -17.96 -4.38
C PRO A 17 9.17 -18.72 -3.34
N GLU A 18 8.95 -20.02 -3.56
CA GLU A 18 8.12 -20.84 -2.68
C GLU A 18 8.72 -20.96 -1.26
N ASP A 19 10.02 -20.84 -1.12
CA ASP A 19 10.76 -20.89 0.14
C ASP A 19 10.90 -19.52 0.83
N LEU A 20 10.38 -18.44 0.22
CA LEU A 20 10.39 -17.14 0.85
C LEU A 20 9.45 -17.14 2.06
N LEU A 21 10.02 -16.89 3.24
CA LEU A 21 9.27 -16.72 4.48
C LEU A 21 9.57 -15.35 5.09
N VAL A 22 8.52 -14.72 5.60
CA VAL A 22 8.59 -13.39 6.25
C VAL A 22 7.92 -13.41 7.63
N ASP A 23 8.40 -12.57 8.54
CA ASP A 23 7.82 -12.45 9.90
C ASP A 23 6.58 -11.55 9.90
N HIS A 24 6.57 -10.53 9.04
CA HIS A 24 5.52 -9.52 8.96
C HIS A 24 5.10 -9.28 7.52
N ALA A 25 3.81 -9.15 7.28
CA ALA A 25 3.27 -8.85 5.97
C ALA A 25 2.20 -7.75 6.04
N PHE A 26 2.14 -6.91 5.00
CA PHE A 26 1.19 -5.80 4.89
C PHE A 26 0.38 -5.93 3.60
N GLU A 27 -0.95 -6.08 3.73
CA GLU A 27 -1.85 -6.05 2.60
C GLU A 27 -2.25 -4.60 2.30
N CYS A 28 -1.85 -4.10 1.14
CA CYS A 28 -2.12 -2.74 0.68
C CYS A 28 -2.83 -2.71 -0.69
N VAL A 29 -3.35 -3.85 -1.13
CA VAL A 29 -3.94 -4.02 -2.47
C VAL A 29 -5.39 -3.54 -2.50
N GLY A 30 -6.21 -4.06 -1.59
CA GLY A 30 -7.64 -3.78 -1.54
C GLY A 30 -8.44 -4.30 -2.73
N GLY A 31 -9.74 -3.97 -2.76
CA GLY A 31 -10.66 -4.36 -3.83
C GLY A 31 -10.79 -5.87 -4.01
N ALA A 32 -11.13 -6.29 -5.22
CA ALA A 32 -11.34 -7.71 -5.55
C ALA A 32 -10.05 -8.55 -5.45
N ALA A 33 -8.88 -7.94 -5.61
CA ALA A 33 -7.59 -8.63 -5.53
C ALA A 33 -7.10 -8.88 -4.10
N SER A 34 -7.76 -8.30 -3.08
CA SER A 34 -7.40 -8.45 -1.66
C SER A 34 -7.42 -9.91 -1.22
N GLN A 35 -8.38 -10.70 -1.72
CA GLN A 35 -8.47 -12.13 -1.43
C GLN A 35 -7.18 -12.88 -1.79
N SER A 36 -6.70 -12.71 -3.01
CA SER A 36 -5.48 -13.39 -3.47
C SER A 36 -4.24 -12.88 -2.75
N ALA A 37 -4.17 -11.58 -2.51
CA ALA A 37 -3.07 -10.98 -1.77
C ALA A 37 -2.98 -11.51 -0.33
N ILE A 38 -4.11 -11.57 0.40
CA ILE A 38 -4.14 -12.08 1.78
C ILE A 38 -3.78 -13.57 1.82
N ASN A 39 -4.32 -14.39 0.92
CA ASN A 39 -3.99 -15.81 0.90
C ASN A 39 -2.50 -16.04 0.55
N GLN A 40 -1.94 -15.27 -0.37
CA GLN A 40 -0.52 -15.30 -0.67
C GLN A 40 0.34 -14.90 0.55
N MET A 41 -0.06 -13.87 1.31
CA MET A 41 0.60 -13.54 2.58
C MET A 41 0.55 -14.70 3.56
N ILE A 42 -0.61 -15.37 3.71
CA ILE A 42 -0.76 -16.56 4.58
C ILE A 42 0.21 -17.67 4.17
N ASP A 43 0.45 -17.86 2.88
CA ASP A 43 1.36 -18.90 2.38
C ASP A 43 2.82 -18.58 2.74
N HIS A 44 3.24 -17.32 2.62
CA HIS A 44 4.64 -16.90 2.80
C HIS A 44 4.99 -16.38 4.20
N ILE A 45 4.04 -16.29 5.12
CA ILE A 45 4.33 -15.85 6.49
C ILE A 45 4.77 -17.02 7.36
N GLN A 46 5.77 -16.79 8.21
CA GLN A 46 6.25 -17.78 9.18
C GLN A 46 5.20 -18.09 10.24
N PRO A 47 5.27 -19.26 10.88
CA PRO A 47 4.48 -19.53 12.08
C PRO A 47 4.65 -18.41 13.14
N GLU A 48 3.53 -18.05 13.80
CA GLU A 48 3.44 -16.95 14.77
C GLU A 48 3.67 -15.55 14.21
N GLY A 49 3.80 -15.42 12.89
CA GLY A 49 3.96 -14.14 12.19
C GLY A 49 2.73 -13.24 12.27
N THR A 50 2.90 -11.99 11.83
CA THR A 50 1.85 -10.96 11.90
C THR A 50 1.47 -10.43 10.53
N MET A 51 0.18 -10.18 10.33
CA MET A 51 -0.40 -9.66 9.10
C MET A 51 -1.18 -8.38 9.40
N SER A 52 -0.87 -7.31 8.68
CA SER A 52 -1.63 -6.05 8.71
C SER A 52 -2.48 -5.91 7.46
N ILE A 53 -3.78 -5.75 7.63
CA ILE A 53 -4.73 -5.50 6.54
C ILE A 53 -4.98 -4.00 6.46
N LEU A 54 -4.54 -3.39 5.38
CA LEU A 54 -4.64 -1.95 5.13
C LEU A 54 -5.45 -1.63 3.86
N GLY A 55 -5.54 -2.58 2.93
CA GLY A 55 -6.33 -2.46 1.72
C GLY A 55 -7.83 -2.52 2.00
N VAL A 56 -8.60 -1.66 1.34
CA VAL A 56 -10.05 -1.61 1.50
C VAL A 56 -10.71 -2.50 0.45
N SER A 57 -11.45 -3.51 0.90
CA SER A 57 -12.33 -4.33 0.06
C SER A 57 -13.77 -3.87 0.20
N GLU A 58 -14.51 -3.79 -0.91
CA GLU A 58 -15.93 -3.40 -0.91
C GLU A 58 -16.80 -4.47 -0.26
N TYR A 59 -16.44 -5.74 -0.43
CA TYR A 59 -17.15 -6.90 0.10
C TYR A 59 -16.23 -7.78 0.92
N PRO A 60 -16.78 -8.60 1.83
CA PRO A 60 -16.01 -9.64 2.52
C PRO A 60 -15.30 -10.56 1.52
N VAL A 61 -14.06 -10.91 1.81
CA VAL A 61 -13.25 -11.80 0.97
C VAL A 61 -12.97 -13.11 1.71
N PRO A 62 -13.06 -14.29 1.05
CA PRO A 62 -12.72 -15.57 1.65
C PRO A 62 -11.19 -15.71 1.80
N ILE A 63 -10.77 -16.11 2.98
CA ILE A 63 -9.37 -16.34 3.31
C ILE A 63 -9.17 -17.72 3.92
N ASN A 64 -7.94 -18.24 3.87
CA ASN A 64 -7.60 -19.55 4.41
C ASN A 64 -7.45 -19.51 5.94
N THR A 65 -8.58 -19.53 6.65
CA THR A 65 -8.61 -19.50 8.13
C THR A 65 -7.96 -20.72 8.77
N ARG A 66 -7.93 -21.87 8.08
CA ARG A 66 -7.26 -23.06 8.57
C ARG A 66 -5.76 -22.81 8.72
N MET A 67 -5.12 -22.23 7.72
CA MET A 67 -3.68 -21.93 7.80
C MET A 67 -3.37 -20.82 8.79
N ILE A 68 -4.28 -19.88 9.01
CA ILE A 68 -4.13 -18.89 10.09
C ILE A 68 -4.07 -19.60 11.46
N LEU A 69 -4.95 -20.58 11.68
CA LEU A 69 -4.96 -21.36 12.90
C LEU A 69 -3.72 -22.27 13.02
N GLU A 70 -3.38 -23.02 11.98
CA GLU A 70 -2.26 -23.96 11.99
C GLU A 70 -0.91 -23.28 12.21
N LYS A 71 -0.71 -22.10 11.62
CA LYS A 71 0.51 -21.30 11.79
C LYS A 71 0.49 -20.38 13.01
N GLY A 72 -0.64 -20.27 13.74
CA GLY A 72 -0.78 -19.37 14.89
C GLY A 72 -0.63 -17.89 14.53
N LEU A 73 -1.11 -17.49 13.34
CA LEU A 73 -0.92 -16.14 12.84
C LEU A 73 -1.72 -15.10 13.60
N ARG A 74 -1.18 -13.91 13.68
CA ARG A 74 -1.87 -12.72 14.21
C ARG A 74 -2.26 -11.82 13.05
N MET A 75 -3.56 -11.55 12.93
CA MET A 75 -4.11 -10.67 11.91
C MET A 75 -4.77 -9.46 12.56
N PHE A 76 -4.45 -8.27 12.07
CA PHE A 76 -5.07 -7.03 12.53
C PHE A 76 -5.23 -6.06 11.37
N GLY A 77 -6.17 -5.14 11.52
CA GLY A 77 -6.41 -4.06 10.56
C GLY A 77 -6.18 -2.70 11.19
N SER A 78 -5.83 -1.73 10.37
CA SER A 78 -5.78 -0.33 10.76
C SER A 78 -6.52 0.50 9.71
N SER A 79 -7.42 1.35 10.18
CA SER A 79 -8.22 2.19 9.30
C SER A 79 -8.22 3.63 9.81
N ARG A 80 -8.03 4.54 8.89
CA ARG A 80 -7.97 5.99 9.11
C ARG A 80 -6.74 6.42 9.90
N SER A 81 -6.40 7.70 9.78
CA SER A 81 -5.32 8.34 10.53
C SER A 81 -5.91 9.43 11.41
N GLY A 82 -5.50 9.45 12.66
CA GLY A 82 -5.82 10.49 13.61
C GLY A 82 -4.75 11.59 13.63
N ARG A 83 -4.95 12.59 14.48
CA ARG A 83 -4.01 13.70 14.64
C ARG A 83 -2.60 13.22 15.02
N GLU A 84 -2.53 12.26 15.92
CA GLU A 84 -1.26 11.70 16.40
C GLU A 84 -0.44 11.05 15.28
N ASP A 85 -1.10 10.38 14.33
CA ASP A 85 -0.42 9.76 13.17
C ASP A 85 0.22 10.82 12.27
N PHE A 86 -0.48 11.95 12.05
CA PHE A 86 0.08 13.09 11.30
C PHE A 86 1.26 13.73 12.05
N GLU A 87 1.14 13.94 13.36
CA GLU A 87 2.22 14.50 14.18
C GLU A 87 3.48 13.60 14.15
N ARG A 88 3.30 12.29 14.28
CA ARG A 88 4.38 11.30 14.16
C ARG A 88 5.01 11.30 12.76
N THR A 89 4.19 11.40 11.72
CA THR A 89 4.67 11.45 10.33
C THR A 89 5.52 12.70 10.09
N VAL A 90 5.09 13.87 10.57
CA VAL A 90 5.86 15.11 10.48
C VAL A 90 7.18 15.00 11.24
N ALA A 91 7.17 14.45 12.46
CA ALA A 91 8.39 14.23 13.24
C ALA A 91 9.35 13.26 12.54
N LEU A 92 8.83 12.22 11.87
CA LEU A 92 9.63 11.29 11.08
C LEU A 92 10.32 12.00 9.91
N TYR A 93 9.63 12.88 9.20
CA TYR A 93 10.20 13.66 8.10
C TYR A 93 11.28 14.64 8.57
N GLN A 94 11.07 15.24 9.74
CA GLN A 94 12.06 16.14 10.33
C GLN A 94 13.35 15.43 10.75
N SER A 95 13.21 14.20 11.27
CA SER A 95 14.36 13.40 11.71
C SER A 95 15.07 12.65 10.57
N ASN A 96 14.39 12.42 9.45
CA ASN A 96 14.90 11.66 8.31
C ASN A 96 14.54 12.35 6.97
N PRO A 97 15.25 13.44 6.60
CA PRO A 97 14.93 14.18 5.39
C PRO A 97 14.99 13.35 4.09
N GLU A 98 15.76 12.27 4.07
CA GLU A 98 15.86 11.37 2.92
C GLU A 98 14.53 10.67 2.61
N ILE A 99 13.69 10.44 3.61
CA ILE A 99 12.36 9.84 3.40
C ILE A 99 11.52 10.71 2.47
N ILE A 100 11.64 12.03 2.54
CA ILE A 100 10.92 12.96 1.66
C ILE A 100 11.28 12.71 0.20
N ASN A 101 12.55 12.44 -0.10
CA ASN A 101 12.99 12.16 -1.46
C ASN A 101 12.37 10.86 -1.99
N TYR A 102 12.24 9.82 -1.16
CA TYR A 102 11.56 8.59 -1.55
C TYR A 102 10.07 8.81 -1.74
N LEU A 103 9.42 9.50 -0.82
CA LEU A 103 7.97 9.73 -0.87
C LEU A 103 7.57 10.72 -1.97
N SER A 104 8.47 11.56 -2.46
CA SER A 104 8.20 12.41 -3.63
C SER A 104 7.82 11.59 -4.87
N ASN A 105 8.24 10.32 -4.95
CA ASN A 105 7.87 9.42 -6.04
C ASN A 105 6.38 9.01 -6.02
N ILE A 106 5.68 9.19 -4.90
CA ILE A 106 4.22 8.97 -4.85
C ILE A 106 3.42 10.15 -5.40
N VAL A 107 4.07 11.29 -5.67
CA VAL A 107 3.47 12.42 -6.37
C VAL A 107 3.58 12.16 -7.85
N GLY A 108 2.45 11.89 -8.48
CA GLY A 108 2.34 11.67 -9.92
C GLY A 108 2.06 12.97 -10.69
N ALA A 109 1.05 12.94 -11.55
CA ALA A 109 0.65 14.11 -12.31
C ALA A 109 0.17 15.25 -11.39
N GLN A 110 0.62 16.47 -11.70
CA GLN A 110 0.15 17.68 -11.02
C GLN A 110 -0.67 18.50 -12.01
N VAL A 111 -1.93 18.73 -11.69
CA VAL A 111 -2.88 19.42 -12.60
C VAL A 111 -3.33 20.73 -11.95
N PRO A 112 -2.94 21.88 -12.53
CA PRO A 112 -3.49 23.19 -12.12
C PRO A 112 -4.99 23.24 -12.39
N ILE A 113 -5.78 23.58 -11.39
CA ILE A 113 -7.25 23.65 -11.48
C ILE A 113 -7.68 25.10 -11.58
N ARG A 114 -8.22 25.48 -12.72
CA ARG A 114 -8.78 26.81 -13.00
C ARG A 114 -10.26 26.74 -13.36
N GLU A 115 -10.69 25.60 -13.90
CA GLU A 115 -12.04 25.34 -14.35
C GLU A 115 -12.42 23.86 -14.24
N ILE A 116 -13.70 23.55 -14.38
CA ILE A 116 -14.23 22.18 -14.20
C ILE A 116 -13.56 21.17 -15.14
N LYS A 117 -13.24 21.58 -16.37
CA LYS A 117 -12.55 20.68 -17.33
C LYS A 117 -11.18 20.21 -16.82
N ASP A 118 -10.47 21.02 -16.03
CA ASP A 118 -9.19 20.65 -15.48
C ASP A 118 -9.35 19.56 -14.39
N MET A 119 -10.44 19.61 -13.63
CA MET A 119 -10.80 18.54 -12.69
C MET A 119 -11.06 17.23 -13.43
N ASN A 120 -11.87 17.28 -14.50
CA ASN A 120 -12.15 16.09 -15.31
C ASN A 120 -10.85 15.48 -15.86
N ARG A 121 -9.95 16.31 -16.37
CA ARG A 121 -8.63 15.89 -16.84
C ARG A 121 -7.81 15.24 -15.71
N ALA A 122 -7.85 15.76 -14.49
CA ALA A 122 -7.16 15.15 -13.36
C ALA A 122 -7.69 13.74 -13.06
N PHE A 123 -9.01 13.55 -13.09
CA PHE A 123 -9.62 12.22 -12.92
C PHE A 123 -9.29 11.27 -14.07
N GLU A 124 -9.25 11.76 -15.32
CA GLU A 124 -8.85 10.95 -16.47
C GLU A 124 -7.40 10.47 -16.36
N LEU A 125 -6.50 11.33 -15.89
CA LEU A 125 -5.10 10.97 -15.64
C LEU A 125 -4.97 9.94 -14.49
N ASP A 126 -5.73 10.10 -13.41
CA ASP A 126 -5.73 9.16 -12.29
C ASP A 126 -6.26 7.78 -12.71
N ASN A 127 -7.27 7.74 -13.57
CA ASN A 127 -7.83 6.51 -14.13
C ASN A 127 -6.84 5.73 -15.03
N GLN A 128 -5.82 6.37 -15.57
CA GLN A 128 -4.76 5.69 -16.33
C GLN A 128 -3.86 4.81 -15.43
N LYS A 129 -4.02 4.90 -14.12
CA LYS A 129 -3.27 4.12 -13.11
C LYS A 129 -1.76 4.19 -13.29
N ASN A 130 -1.26 5.35 -13.73
CA ASN A 130 0.16 5.64 -13.74
C ASN A 130 0.72 5.64 -12.33
N MET A 131 2.04 5.46 -12.19
CA MET A 131 2.69 5.51 -10.89
C MET A 131 2.50 6.87 -10.23
N GLY A 132 2.16 6.86 -8.95
CA GLY A 132 1.93 8.05 -8.13
C GLY A 132 0.47 8.52 -8.15
N LYS A 133 0.16 9.44 -7.25
CA LYS A 133 -1.16 10.05 -7.11
C LYS A 133 -1.28 11.31 -7.93
N THR A 134 -2.40 11.47 -8.64
CA THR A 134 -2.71 12.71 -9.34
C THR A 134 -3.10 13.78 -8.32
N ILE A 135 -2.42 14.92 -8.37
CA ILE A 135 -2.63 16.04 -7.45
C ILE A 135 -3.26 17.20 -8.19
N MET A 136 -4.36 17.70 -7.64
CA MET A 136 -5.01 18.93 -8.11
C MET A 136 -4.40 20.14 -7.39
N ILE A 137 -3.85 21.10 -8.14
CA ILE A 137 -3.26 22.32 -7.60
C ILE A 137 -4.24 23.47 -7.85
N TRP A 138 -4.72 24.05 -6.76
CA TRP A 138 -5.62 25.20 -6.79
C TRP A 138 -4.81 26.49 -6.67
N ASP A 139 -4.83 27.32 -7.71
CA ASP A 139 -4.30 28.67 -7.63
C ASP A 139 -5.21 29.51 -6.74
N LYS A 140 -4.63 30.15 -5.73
CA LYS A 140 -5.36 31.09 -4.83
C LYS A 140 -5.49 32.43 -5.51
#